data_1b89d469e809f7799a0e22fb91ba4581
#
_entry.id   1b89d469e809f7799a0e22fb91ba4581
#
_cell.length_a   1.000
_cell.length_b   1.000
_cell.length_c   1.000
_cell.angle_alpha   90.00
_cell.angle_beta   90.00
_cell.angle_gamma   90.00
#
_symmetry.space_group_name_H-M   'P 1'
#
loop_
_entity.id
_entity.type
_entity.pdbx_description
1 polymer ?
#
loop_
_entity_poly.entity_id
_entity_poly.type
_entity_poly.pdbx_seq_one_letter_code
_entity_poly.pdbx_strand_id
1 'polypeptide(L)'
;MGENKIRLNTEWLCDCGGCHVALVDLHEKILGVLDSVQILKCPVLTDEKNYPEEGVGILPGSIRTEHDRHAALMMREKCKTIIAFGTCAVFGGLHGAGLAHSREEIMDHVYRKSPTTKTDILPDNSITGLEKMVIPVDEVIDVDLYLPGCPPHAHFIFEALTALTRGEMPVKSKKSVCAGCSRNMTKTEVAELHESSPEMGIDDATCFLSQGYICQGSVTLDRCLAPCPNHGVPCSGCAGPTMQVLTEPTRDIRTEIADRMSRLTQIPYDTIKVSLENSAKTHYAYAMATRMIGNKPTFLIRKWMAEGE
;
A
#
# COMPACT_ATOMS: atom_id res chain seq x y z
N MET A 1 30.56 -27.83 -0.46
CA MET A 1 29.21 -28.14 0.00
C MET A 1 28.36 -26.99 -0.45
N GLY A 2 27.53 -27.17 -1.49
CA GLY A 2 26.67 -26.10 -1.96
C GLY A 2 25.56 -25.87 -0.93
N GLU A 3 25.63 -24.77 -0.20
CA GLU A 3 24.53 -24.32 0.62
C GLU A 3 23.30 -24.19 -0.27
N ASN A 4 22.21 -24.76 0.18
CA ASN A 4 20.95 -24.77 -0.54
C ASN A 4 20.35 -23.36 -0.50
N LYS A 5 20.84 -22.48 -1.39
CA LYS A 5 20.38 -21.09 -1.47
C LYS A 5 18.87 -21.04 -1.78
N ILE A 6 18.17 -20.13 -1.12
CA ILE A 6 16.76 -19.88 -1.44
C ILE A 6 16.67 -19.31 -2.86
N ARG A 7 15.91 -19.96 -3.70
CA ARG A 7 15.58 -19.48 -5.06
C ARG A 7 14.56 -18.36 -4.96
N LEU A 8 14.87 -17.20 -5.52
CA LEU A 8 14.03 -16.01 -5.48
C LEU A 8 13.59 -15.61 -6.89
N ASN A 9 12.29 -15.49 -7.05
CA ASN A 9 11.67 -15.02 -8.26
C ASN A 9 10.88 -13.75 -7.96
N THR A 10 11.04 -12.71 -8.76
CA THR A 10 10.22 -11.52 -8.68
C THR A 10 9.49 -11.27 -9.99
N GLU A 11 8.34 -10.66 -9.93
CA GLU A 11 7.59 -10.21 -11.10
C GLU A 11 7.31 -8.71 -10.97
N TRP A 12 6.90 -8.08 -12.06
CA TRP A 12 6.50 -6.69 -12.08
C TRP A 12 5.05 -6.60 -12.54
N LEU A 13 4.13 -6.50 -11.57
CA LEU A 13 2.72 -6.29 -11.84
C LEU A 13 2.44 -4.78 -12.04
N CYS A 14 1.21 -4.32 -11.83
CA CYS A 14 0.92 -2.89 -11.86
C CYS A 14 1.62 -2.20 -10.67
N ASP A 15 2.85 -1.77 -10.89
CA ASP A 15 3.78 -1.21 -9.90
C ASP A 15 4.56 -0.02 -10.48
N CYS A 16 5.02 0.87 -9.62
CA CYS A 16 5.86 2.02 -10.00
C CYS A 16 7.37 1.70 -10.05
N GLY A 17 7.77 0.46 -9.72
CA GLY A 17 9.18 0.05 -9.59
C GLY A 17 9.81 0.32 -8.22
N GLY A 18 9.18 1.14 -7.38
CA GLY A 18 9.74 1.51 -6.07
C GLY A 18 9.97 0.33 -5.12
N CYS A 19 9.17 -0.73 -5.24
CA CYS A 19 9.34 -1.95 -4.47
C CYS A 19 10.63 -2.70 -4.85
N HIS A 20 10.93 -2.80 -6.15
CA HIS A 20 12.20 -3.38 -6.62
C HIS A 20 13.41 -2.52 -6.21
N VAL A 21 13.27 -1.18 -6.30
CA VAL A 21 14.32 -0.27 -5.82
C VAL A 21 14.58 -0.50 -4.34
N ALA A 22 13.54 -0.57 -3.49
CA ALA A 22 13.70 -0.83 -2.06
C ALA A 22 14.34 -2.19 -1.74
N LEU A 23 14.13 -3.20 -2.60
CA LEU A 23 14.78 -4.50 -2.47
C LEU A 23 16.30 -4.41 -2.74
N VAL A 24 16.72 -3.57 -3.69
CA VAL A 24 18.13 -3.35 -4.00
C VAL A 24 18.79 -2.36 -3.02
N ASP A 25 18.02 -1.41 -2.49
CA ASP A 25 18.45 -0.39 -1.52
C ASP A 25 18.63 -0.93 -0.08
N LEU A 26 18.86 -2.22 0.06
CA LEU A 26 19.29 -2.82 1.34
C LEU A 26 20.72 -2.41 1.72
N HIS A 27 21.39 -1.64 0.85
CA HIS A 27 22.79 -1.22 1.00
C HIS A 27 23.71 -2.43 1.23
N GLU A 28 24.66 -2.32 2.14
CA GLU A 28 25.62 -3.40 2.45
C GLU A 28 24.96 -4.70 2.94
N LYS A 29 23.73 -4.61 3.51
CA LYS A 29 22.99 -5.79 3.98
C LYS A 29 22.56 -6.72 2.85
N ILE A 30 22.48 -6.22 1.60
CA ILE A 30 22.12 -7.05 0.45
C ILE A 30 23.17 -8.16 0.22
N LEU A 31 24.44 -7.89 0.51
CA LEU A 31 25.51 -8.87 0.32
C LEU A 31 25.26 -10.12 1.17
N GLY A 32 24.90 -9.93 2.45
CA GLY A 32 24.55 -11.05 3.32
C GLY A 32 23.30 -11.81 2.89
N VAL A 33 22.35 -11.13 2.26
CA VAL A 33 21.16 -11.77 1.67
C VAL A 33 21.55 -12.59 0.44
N LEU A 34 22.38 -12.06 -0.45
CA LEU A 34 22.83 -12.73 -1.69
C LEU A 34 23.69 -13.97 -1.41
N ASP A 35 24.35 -14.04 -0.26
CA ASP A 35 25.04 -15.25 0.17
C ASP A 35 24.08 -16.43 0.38
N SER A 36 22.86 -16.16 0.83
CA SER A 36 21.84 -17.15 1.17
C SER A 36 20.71 -17.25 0.13
N VAL A 37 20.64 -16.35 -0.85
CA VAL A 37 19.61 -16.25 -1.86
C VAL A 37 20.20 -16.33 -3.26
N GLN A 38 19.53 -17.03 -4.16
CA GLN A 38 19.82 -17.03 -5.59
C GLN A 38 18.66 -16.39 -6.35
N ILE A 39 18.88 -15.21 -6.91
CA ILE A 39 17.89 -14.54 -7.77
C ILE A 39 17.86 -15.24 -9.11
N LEU A 40 16.75 -15.87 -9.46
CA LEU A 40 16.55 -16.57 -10.73
C LEU A 40 15.85 -15.66 -11.74
N LYS A 41 14.76 -15.00 -11.33
CA LYS A 41 14.00 -14.08 -12.16
C LYS A 41 13.79 -12.77 -11.41
N CYS A 42 14.20 -11.68 -12.02
CA CYS A 42 13.94 -10.33 -11.52
C CYS A 42 13.95 -9.35 -12.70
N PRO A 43 12.81 -8.77 -13.08
CA PRO A 43 12.69 -7.92 -14.26
C PRO A 43 13.66 -6.74 -14.32
N VAL A 44 14.19 -6.29 -13.18
CA VAL A 44 15.16 -5.19 -13.10
C VAL A 44 16.62 -5.65 -13.04
N LEU A 45 16.89 -6.95 -12.87
CA LEU A 45 18.24 -7.47 -12.67
C LEU A 45 18.63 -8.60 -13.64
N THR A 46 17.65 -9.33 -14.18
CA THR A 46 17.88 -10.51 -15.04
C THR A 46 17.04 -10.43 -16.31
N ASP A 47 17.53 -11.09 -17.38
CA ASP A 47 16.81 -11.22 -18.64
C ASP A 47 15.88 -12.44 -18.70
N GLU A 48 15.78 -13.22 -17.61
CA GLU A 48 14.94 -14.40 -17.53
C GLU A 48 13.46 -14.04 -17.70
N LYS A 49 12.79 -14.63 -18.68
CA LYS A 49 11.36 -14.40 -19.00
C LYS A 49 10.46 -15.53 -18.54
N ASN A 50 11.01 -16.74 -18.40
CA ASN A 50 10.25 -17.88 -17.91
C ASN A 50 10.04 -17.79 -16.41
N TYR A 51 9.11 -18.58 -15.90
CA TYR A 51 8.86 -18.71 -14.48
C TYR A 51 9.62 -19.94 -13.96
N PRO A 52 10.79 -19.74 -13.30
CA PRO A 52 11.54 -20.85 -12.73
C PRO A 52 10.74 -21.58 -11.66
N GLU A 53 10.86 -22.89 -11.64
CA GLU A 53 10.17 -23.72 -10.65
C GLU A 53 10.84 -23.64 -9.29
N GLU A 54 10.02 -23.75 -8.24
CA GLU A 54 10.39 -23.74 -6.82
C GLU A 54 10.90 -22.38 -6.29
N GLY A 55 10.90 -22.25 -4.98
CA GLY A 55 11.43 -21.10 -4.27
C GLY A 55 10.37 -20.13 -3.81
N VAL A 56 10.80 -18.89 -3.60
CA VAL A 56 9.99 -17.78 -3.11
C VAL A 56 9.67 -16.85 -4.28
N GLY A 57 8.39 -16.56 -4.46
CA GLY A 57 7.88 -15.57 -5.41
C GLY A 57 7.58 -14.26 -4.70
N ILE A 58 8.20 -13.17 -5.13
CA ILE A 58 7.91 -11.81 -4.67
C ILE A 58 7.06 -11.12 -5.73
N LEU A 59 5.88 -10.66 -5.35
CA LEU A 59 4.93 -9.99 -6.24
C LEU A 59 4.71 -8.54 -5.78
N PRO A 60 5.46 -7.57 -6.32
CA PRO A 60 5.14 -6.16 -6.19
C PRO A 60 4.08 -5.74 -7.21
N GLY A 61 3.27 -4.75 -6.82
CA GLY A 61 2.20 -4.24 -7.67
C GLY A 61 0.84 -4.89 -7.44
N SER A 62 -0.18 -4.20 -7.94
CA SER A 62 -1.57 -4.66 -7.92
C SER A 62 -1.93 -5.39 -9.23
N ILE A 63 -3.09 -6.03 -9.25
CA ILE A 63 -3.66 -6.59 -10.47
C ILE A 63 -4.50 -5.50 -11.13
N ARG A 64 -4.08 -5.05 -12.31
CA ARG A 64 -4.77 -4.02 -13.10
C ARG A 64 -5.06 -4.46 -14.54
N THR A 65 -4.27 -5.41 -15.04
CA THR A 65 -4.38 -5.93 -16.39
C THR A 65 -4.54 -7.45 -16.38
N GLU A 66 -5.01 -8.00 -17.50
CA GLU A 66 -5.06 -9.45 -17.69
C GLU A 66 -3.65 -10.09 -17.63
N HIS A 67 -2.63 -9.32 -18.04
CA HIS A 67 -1.24 -9.75 -17.90
C HIS A 67 -0.84 -9.90 -16.43
N ASP A 68 -1.15 -8.92 -15.59
CA ASP A 68 -0.84 -8.99 -14.16
C ASP A 68 -1.50 -10.20 -13.51
N ARG A 69 -2.76 -10.46 -13.86
CA ARG A 69 -3.49 -11.64 -13.38
C ARG A 69 -2.80 -12.94 -13.80
N HIS A 70 -2.44 -13.05 -15.07
CA HIS A 70 -1.76 -14.23 -15.60
C HIS A 70 -0.41 -14.44 -14.90
N ALA A 71 0.38 -13.38 -14.75
CA ALA A 71 1.68 -13.41 -14.09
C ALA A 71 1.58 -13.86 -12.63
N ALA A 72 0.58 -13.36 -11.90
CA ALA A 72 0.32 -13.77 -10.52
C ALA A 72 -0.04 -15.26 -10.42
N LEU A 73 -0.92 -15.76 -11.32
CA LEU A 73 -1.29 -17.19 -11.38
C LEU A 73 -0.08 -18.06 -11.68
N MET A 74 0.73 -17.69 -12.67
CA MET A 74 1.96 -18.43 -13.04
C MET A 74 2.94 -18.45 -11.87
N MET A 75 3.12 -17.33 -11.19
CA MET A 75 4.02 -17.27 -10.04
C MET A 75 3.52 -18.17 -8.89
N ARG A 76 2.20 -18.21 -8.62
CA ARG A 76 1.63 -19.10 -7.61
C ARG A 76 1.79 -20.57 -7.96
N GLU A 77 1.64 -20.92 -9.23
CA GLU A 77 1.83 -22.29 -9.70
C GLU A 77 3.28 -22.78 -9.51
N LYS A 78 4.25 -21.88 -9.80
CA LYS A 78 5.67 -22.24 -9.83
C LYS A 78 6.38 -22.09 -8.49
N CYS A 79 5.95 -21.15 -7.64
CA CYS A 79 6.62 -20.85 -6.39
C CYS A 79 5.90 -21.47 -5.18
N LYS A 80 6.69 -22.00 -4.26
CA LYS A 80 6.20 -22.63 -3.02
C LYS A 80 5.63 -21.61 -2.05
N THR A 81 6.29 -20.45 -1.95
CA THR A 81 5.93 -19.35 -1.07
C THR A 81 5.73 -18.10 -1.87
N ILE A 82 4.62 -17.41 -1.68
CA ILE A 82 4.31 -16.13 -2.32
C ILE A 82 4.29 -15.01 -1.31
N ILE A 83 5.00 -13.94 -1.61
CA ILE A 83 5.04 -12.69 -0.84
C ILE A 83 4.31 -11.60 -1.63
N ALA A 84 3.19 -11.11 -1.10
CA ALA A 84 2.62 -9.84 -1.56
C ALA A 84 3.49 -8.69 -1.04
N PHE A 85 4.22 -8.04 -1.95
CA PHE A 85 5.30 -7.12 -1.62
C PHE A 85 4.93 -5.68 -1.98
N GLY A 86 4.88 -4.83 -0.96
CA GLY A 86 4.43 -3.45 -1.10
C GLY A 86 2.92 -3.27 -0.96
N THR A 87 2.51 -2.06 -0.64
CA THR A 87 1.11 -1.71 -0.39
C THR A 87 0.22 -1.90 -1.62
N CYS A 88 0.77 -1.81 -2.84
CA CYS A 88 0.03 -2.10 -4.07
C CYS A 88 -0.40 -3.58 -4.13
N ALA A 89 0.51 -4.50 -3.83
CA ALA A 89 0.20 -5.93 -3.81
C ALA A 89 -0.79 -6.31 -2.71
N VAL A 90 -0.67 -5.67 -1.52
CA VAL A 90 -1.44 -6.02 -0.33
C VAL A 90 -2.81 -5.36 -0.29
N PHE A 91 -2.94 -4.12 -0.77
CA PHE A 91 -4.14 -3.28 -0.63
C PHE A 91 -4.58 -2.59 -1.92
N GLY A 92 -3.94 -2.88 -3.07
CA GLY A 92 -4.16 -2.18 -4.33
C GLY A 92 -3.40 -0.85 -4.46
N GLY A 93 -2.92 -0.31 -3.34
CA GLY A 93 -2.07 0.88 -3.29
C GLY A 93 -2.68 2.13 -3.93
N LEU A 94 -1.83 3.06 -4.34
CA LEU A 94 -2.24 4.30 -5.00
C LEU A 94 -3.02 4.08 -6.31
N HIS A 95 -2.80 2.97 -6.99
CA HIS A 95 -3.56 2.59 -8.19
C HIS A 95 -5.06 2.42 -7.89
N GLY A 96 -5.41 2.11 -6.64
CA GLY A 96 -6.79 2.08 -6.15
C GLY A 96 -7.54 3.40 -6.29
N ALA A 97 -6.85 4.54 -6.45
CA ALA A 97 -7.51 5.82 -6.74
C ALA A 97 -8.31 5.79 -8.05
N GLY A 98 -7.96 4.93 -8.98
CA GLY A 98 -8.72 4.67 -10.20
C GLY A 98 -10.14 4.15 -9.97
N LEU A 99 -10.44 3.59 -8.78
CA LEU A 99 -11.80 3.15 -8.42
C LEU A 99 -12.81 4.30 -8.26
N ALA A 100 -12.36 5.54 -8.23
CA ALA A 100 -13.23 6.71 -8.25
C ALA A 100 -13.84 6.99 -9.64
N HIS A 101 -13.41 6.26 -10.67
CA HIS A 101 -13.85 6.40 -12.06
C HIS A 101 -14.10 5.03 -12.67
N SER A 102 -15.03 4.94 -13.61
CA SER A 102 -15.20 3.73 -14.41
C SER A 102 -14.01 3.54 -15.37
N ARG A 103 -13.83 2.32 -15.85
CA ARG A 103 -12.82 2.03 -16.88
C ARG A 103 -13.04 2.87 -18.13
N GLU A 104 -14.29 3.01 -18.54
CA GLU A 104 -14.73 3.78 -19.70
C GLU A 104 -14.41 5.26 -19.53
N GLU A 105 -14.66 5.84 -18.35
CA GLU A 105 -14.30 7.24 -18.05
C GLU A 105 -12.78 7.46 -18.11
N ILE A 106 -11.99 6.52 -17.57
CA ILE A 106 -10.53 6.60 -17.61
C ILE A 106 -10.04 6.56 -19.06
N MET A 107 -10.53 5.62 -19.85
CA MET A 107 -10.15 5.45 -21.26
C MET A 107 -10.56 6.68 -22.09
N ASP A 108 -11.76 7.19 -21.89
CA ASP A 108 -12.25 8.37 -22.58
C ASP A 108 -11.44 9.62 -22.22
N HIS A 109 -11.10 9.80 -20.94
CA HIS A 109 -10.28 10.92 -20.51
C HIS A 109 -8.87 10.87 -21.11
N VAL A 110 -8.23 9.70 -21.10
CA VAL A 110 -6.84 9.55 -21.57
C VAL A 110 -6.74 9.66 -23.10
N TYR A 111 -7.66 9.02 -23.83
CA TYR A 111 -7.53 8.89 -25.29
C TYR A 111 -8.36 9.86 -26.10
N ARG A 112 -9.47 10.40 -25.56
CA ARG A 112 -10.36 11.31 -26.28
C ARG A 112 -10.38 12.73 -25.76
N LYS A 113 -10.30 12.91 -24.42
CA LYS A 113 -10.43 14.22 -23.77
C LYS A 113 -9.10 14.82 -23.34
N SER A 114 -7.99 14.09 -23.45
CA SER A 114 -6.68 14.63 -23.11
C SER A 114 -6.27 15.72 -24.10
N PRO A 115 -5.78 16.88 -23.65
CA PRO A 115 -5.34 17.95 -24.54
C PRO A 115 -4.12 17.57 -25.40
N THR A 116 -3.39 16.54 -25.00
CA THR A 116 -2.19 16.05 -25.71
C THR A 116 -2.49 14.92 -26.68
N THR A 117 -3.66 14.31 -26.61
CA THR A 117 -4.04 13.18 -27.47
C THR A 117 -5.04 13.65 -28.51
N LYS A 118 -4.69 13.47 -29.80
CA LYS A 118 -5.50 13.94 -30.94
C LYS A 118 -6.12 12.76 -31.71
N THR A 119 -6.60 11.75 -31.01
CA THR A 119 -7.20 10.58 -31.63
C THR A 119 -8.47 10.17 -30.90
N ASP A 120 -9.42 9.64 -31.65
CA ASP A 120 -10.62 9.01 -31.10
C ASP A 120 -10.47 7.49 -31.00
N ILE A 121 -9.28 6.96 -31.33
CA ILE A 121 -9.02 5.51 -31.33
C ILE A 121 -8.70 5.08 -29.90
N LEU A 122 -9.45 4.13 -29.41
CA LEU A 122 -9.15 3.42 -28.17
C LEU A 122 -8.20 2.25 -28.45
N PRO A 123 -7.34 1.88 -27.49
CA PRO A 123 -6.58 0.65 -27.55
C PRO A 123 -7.50 -0.55 -27.74
N ASP A 124 -7.12 -1.45 -28.59
CA ASP A 124 -7.85 -2.68 -28.94
C ASP A 124 -7.15 -3.92 -28.37
N ASN A 125 -7.53 -5.09 -28.88
CA ASN A 125 -6.99 -6.38 -28.45
C ASN A 125 -5.52 -6.64 -28.84
N SER A 126 -4.84 -5.69 -29.48
CA SER A 126 -3.39 -5.78 -29.76
C SER A 126 -2.51 -5.51 -28.52
N ILE A 127 -3.10 -4.99 -27.46
CA ILE A 127 -2.46 -4.79 -26.15
C ILE A 127 -3.24 -5.55 -25.07
N THR A 128 -2.58 -5.75 -23.92
CA THR A 128 -3.23 -6.41 -22.78
C THR A 128 -4.45 -5.63 -22.30
N GLY A 129 -5.56 -6.32 -22.04
CA GLY A 129 -6.79 -5.74 -21.56
C GLY A 129 -6.68 -5.20 -20.13
N LEU A 130 -7.41 -4.11 -19.84
CA LEU A 130 -7.56 -3.64 -18.47
C LEU A 130 -8.60 -4.47 -17.73
N GLU A 131 -8.27 -4.89 -16.52
CA GLU A 131 -9.23 -5.44 -15.57
C GLU A 131 -10.33 -4.42 -15.26
N LYS A 132 -11.51 -4.90 -14.89
CA LYS A 132 -12.65 -4.04 -14.53
C LYS A 132 -12.28 -3.08 -13.40
N MET A 133 -11.44 -3.53 -12.47
CA MET A 133 -10.99 -2.76 -11.31
C MET A 133 -9.57 -3.14 -10.90
N VAL A 134 -8.92 -2.26 -10.16
CA VAL A 134 -7.68 -2.58 -9.45
C VAL A 134 -7.99 -3.46 -8.26
N ILE A 135 -7.29 -4.58 -8.11
CA ILE A 135 -7.46 -5.48 -6.97
C ILE A 135 -6.10 -5.86 -6.37
N PRO A 136 -6.04 -6.17 -5.06
CA PRO A 136 -4.87 -6.76 -4.42
C PRO A 136 -4.56 -8.14 -4.99
N VAL A 137 -3.33 -8.62 -4.78
CA VAL A 137 -2.86 -9.92 -5.29
C VAL A 137 -3.65 -11.09 -4.68
N ASP A 138 -4.01 -11.00 -3.40
CA ASP A 138 -4.75 -12.04 -2.68
C ASP A 138 -6.22 -12.20 -3.09
N GLU A 139 -6.71 -11.32 -3.95
CA GLU A 139 -8.01 -11.52 -4.62
C GLU A 139 -7.93 -12.48 -5.82
N VAL A 140 -6.71 -12.87 -6.22
CA VAL A 140 -6.46 -13.74 -7.39
C VAL A 140 -5.78 -15.05 -7.00
N ILE A 141 -4.85 -15.01 -6.05
CA ILE A 141 -4.06 -16.15 -5.61
C ILE A 141 -3.91 -16.19 -4.08
N ASP A 142 -3.64 -17.35 -3.55
CA ASP A 142 -3.25 -17.51 -2.14
C ASP A 142 -1.87 -16.89 -1.89
N VAL A 143 -1.78 -16.06 -0.85
CA VAL A 143 -0.56 -15.36 -0.44
C VAL A 143 -0.11 -15.87 0.92
N ASP A 144 1.15 -16.26 1.04
CA ASP A 144 1.73 -16.81 2.27
C ASP A 144 2.24 -15.72 3.21
N LEU A 145 2.78 -14.61 2.66
CA LEU A 145 3.34 -13.51 3.42
C LEU A 145 2.95 -12.16 2.84
N TYR A 146 2.56 -11.24 3.71
CA TYR A 146 2.25 -9.85 3.36
C TYR A 146 3.31 -8.91 3.92
N LEU A 147 3.94 -8.14 3.06
CA LEU A 147 4.95 -7.14 3.42
C LEU A 147 4.55 -5.76 2.87
N PRO A 148 3.58 -5.07 3.50
CA PRO A 148 3.13 -3.77 3.04
C PRO A 148 4.14 -2.67 3.34
N GLY A 149 4.02 -1.58 2.60
CA GLY A 149 4.85 -0.37 2.61
C GLY A 149 4.86 0.23 1.21
N CYS A 150 5.01 1.54 1.07
CA CYS A 150 5.08 2.20 -0.23
C CYS A 150 6.34 3.07 -0.35
N PRO A 151 7.48 2.42 -0.65
CA PRO A 151 7.76 0.97 -0.65
C PRO A 151 7.93 0.38 0.76
N PRO A 152 8.05 -0.96 0.91
CA PRO A 152 8.44 -1.57 2.17
C PRO A 152 9.78 -1.04 2.66
N HIS A 153 9.88 -0.80 3.96
CA HIS A 153 11.11 -0.27 4.55
C HIS A 153 12.21 -1.34 4.61
N ALA A 154 13.45 -0.95 4.30
CA ALA A 154 14.61 -1.83 4.21
C ALA A 154 14.80 -2.76 5.42
N HIS A 155 14.53 -2.28 6.64
CA HIS A 155 14.59 -3.07 7.86
C HIS A 155 13.65 -4.30 7.79
N PHE A 156 12.39 -4.12 7.42
CA PHE A 156 11.40 -5.19 7.34
C PHE A 156 11.63 -6.12 6.14
N ILE A 157 12.17 -5.61 5.05
CA ILE A 157 12.60 -6.45 3.92
C ILE A 157 13.71 -7.38 4.39
N PHE A 158 14.73 -6.85 5.04
CA PHE A 158 15.86 -7.62 5.54
C PHE A 158 15.44 -8.66 6.58
N GLU A 159 14.58 -8.30 7.54
CA GLU A 159 14.00 -9.24 8.50
C GLU A 159 13.24 -10.38 7.81
N ALA A 160 12.39 -10.04 6.83
CA ALA A 160 11.61 -11.02 6.10
C ALA A 160 12.50 -12.01 5.34
N LEU A 161 13.47 -11.51 4.59
CA LEU A 161 14.40 -12.36 3.84
C LEU A 161 15.25 -13.22 4.79
N THR A 162 15.74 -12.66 5.89
CA THR A 162 16.50 -13.40 6.90
C THR A 162 15.68 -14.50 7.59
N ALA A 163 14.42 -14.24 7.92
CA ALA A 163 13.53 -15.27 8.48
C ALA A 163 13.33 -16.43 7.50
N LEU A 164 13.07 -16.10 6.23
CA LEU A 164 12.90 -17.12 5.18
C LEU A 164 14.14 -17.98 4.98
N THR A 165 15.38 -17.41 5.09
CA THR A 165 16.62 -18.21 5.00
C THR A 165 16.75 -19.21 6.14
N ARG A 166 16.07 -18.98 7.25
CA ARG A 166 16.00 -19.92 8.39
C ARG A 166 14.80 -20.86 8.33
N GLY A 167 13.98 -20.78 7.28
CA GLY A 167 12.73 -21.54 7.18
C GLY A 167 11.63 -21.04 8.14
N GLU A 168 11.76 -19.80 8.62
CA GLU A 168 10.85 -19.16 9.55
C GLU A 168 9.94 -18.16 8.81
N MET A 169 8.73 -17.93 9.35
CA MET A 169 7.86 -16.87 8.88
C MET A 169 8.11 -15.59 9.70
N PRO A 170 8.24 -14.42 9.03
CA PRO A 170 8.47 -13.15 9.72
C PRO A 170 7.35 -12.81 10.70
N VAL A 171 7.70 -12.16 11.79
CA VAL A 171 6.74 -11.74 12.81
C VAL A 171 5.80 -10.66 12.24
N LYS A 172 4.49 -10.89 12.38
CA LYS A 172 3.46 -9.92 11.98
C LYS A 172 3.27 -8.89 13.09
N SER A 173 3.64 -7.62 12.84
CA SER A 173 3.31 -6.53 13.77
C SER A 173 1.80 -6.24 13.73
N LYS A 174 1.20 -6.08 14.91
CA LYS A 174 -0.18 -5.60 15.07
C LYS A 174 -0.22 -4.13 15.50
N LYS A 175 0.95 -3.50 15.68
CA LYS A 175 1.08 -2.13 16.14
C LYS A 175 0.75 -1.14 15.02
N SER A 176 0.33 0.06 15.40
CA SER A 176 0.24 1.19 14.49
C SER A 176 1.51 2.02 14.50
N VAL A 177 1.68 2.90 13.49
CA VAL A 177 2.82 3.83 13.38
C VAL A 177 3.01 4.67 14.64
N CYS A 178 1.94 4.94 15.39
CA CYS A 178 2.04 5.65 16.67
C CYS A 178 2.94 4.95 17.70
N ALA A 179 3.17 3.64 17.58
CA ALA A 179 4.04 2.92 18.50
C ALA A 179 5.54 3.27 18.33
N GLY A 180 5.94 3.72 17.14
CA GLY A 180 7.29 4.20 16.85
C GLY A 180 7.42 5.73 16.79
N CYS A 181 6.31 6.45 16.98
CA CYS A 181 6.27 7.91 16.94
C CYS A 181 6.75 8.52 18.26
N SER A 182 7.66 9.49 18.19
CA SER A 182 8.20 10.20 19.34
C SER A 182 7.29 11.31 19.89
N ARG A 183 6.20 11.65 19.17
CA ARG A 183 5.29 12.73 19.54
C ARG A 183 4.30 12.31 20.62
N ASN A 184 3.99 13.23 21.53
CA ASN A 184 3.10 13.02 22.67
C ASN A 184 1.66 13.45 22.33
N MET A 185 0.70 12.56 22.59
CA MET A 185 -0.72 12.90 22.52
C MET A 185 -1.13 13.66 23.79
N THR A 186 -1.43 14.93 23.65
CA THR A 186 -1.88 15.81 24.73
C THR A 186 -3.22 16.44 24.35
N LYS A 187 -4.06 16.72 25.35
CA LYS A 187 -5.26 17.53 25.12
C LYS A 187 -4.87 18.98 24.90
N THR A 188 -5.53 19.63 23.95
CA THR A 188 -5.30 21.04 23.60
C THR A 188 -6.61 21.77 23.41
N GLU A 189 -6.57 23.10 23.38
CA GLU A 189 -7.70 23.98 23.10
C GLU A 189 -7.87 24.28 21.58
N VAL A 190 -7.20 23.54 20.71
CA VAL A 190 -7.31 23.70 19.26
C VAL A 190 -8.74 23.43 18.83
N ALA A 191 -9.36 24.39 18.14
CA ALA A 191 -10.74 24.34 17.71
C ALA A 191 -10.91 24.32 16.18
N GLU A 192 -9.81 24.47 15.42
CA GLU A 192 -9.80 24.50 13.98
C GLU A 192 -9.06 23.29 13.40
N LEU A 193 -9.64 22.72 12.32
CA LEU A 193 -9.01 21.67 11.55
C LEU A 193 -8.11 22.30 10.46
N HIS A 194 -6.85 21.89 10.41
CA HIS A 194 -5.93 22.33 9.40
C HIS A 194 -5.99 21.41 8.18
N GLU A 195 -6.27 21.98 7.01
CA GLU A 195 -6.34 21.24 5.73
C GLU A 195 -4.98 21.06 5.08
N SER A 196 -4.04 21.95 5.34
CA SER A 196 -2.65 21.87 4.85
C SER A 196 -1.74 21.10 5.80
N SER A 197 -0.62 20.61 5.27
CA SER A 197 0.44 20.06 6.11
C SER A 197 1.06 21.17 7.00
N PRO A 198 1.53 20.82 8.22
CA PRO A 198 2.20 21.79 9.08
C PRO A 198 3.45 22.35 8.40
N GLU A 199 3.73 23.62 8.63
CA GLU A 199 5.00 24.22 8.23
C GLU A 199 6.16 23.57 9.00
N MET A 200 7.33 23.50 8.36
CA MET A 200 8.53 22.99 9.02
C MET A 200 8.91 23.88 10.20
N GLY A 201 9.16 23.26 11.36
CA GLY A 201 9.55 23.96 12.59
C GLY A 201 8.42 24.16 13.60
N ILE A 202 7.19 23.69 13.31
CA ILE A 202 6.12 23.63 14.30
C ILE A 202 6.41 22.51 15.30
N ASP A 203 6.11 22.76 16.57
CA ASP A 203 6.26 21.90 17.74
C ASP A 203 6.53 20.41 17.44
N ASP A 204 7.76 19.98 17.61
CA ASP A 204 8.18 18.61 17.33
C ASP A 204 7.77 17.60 18.42
N ALA A 205 7.29 18.06 19.55
CA ALA A 205 6.93 17.21 20.68
C ALA A 205 5.45 16.79 20.70
N THR A 206 4.54 17.62 20.17
CA THR A 206 3.10 17.38 20.24
C THR A 206 2.58 16.57 19.04
N CYS A 207 1.66 15.64 19.30
CA CYS A 207 0.99 14.85 18.26
C CYS A 207 0.25 15.75 17.26
N PHE A 208 0.33 15.45 15.98
CA PHE A 208 -0.38 16.20 14.94
C PHE A 208 -1.89 16.25 15.15
N LEU A 209 -2.52 15.16 15.61
CA LEU A 209 -3.95 15.18 15.93
C LEU A 209 -4.27 16.16 17.04
N SER A 210 -3.39 16.32 18.04
CA SER A 210 -3.54 17.30 19.11
C SER A 210 -3.38 18.74 18.61
N GLN A 211 -2.71 18.94 17.48
CA GLN A 211 -2.50 20.24 16.86
C GLN A 211 -3.55 20.56 15.77
N GLY A 212 -4.56 19.69 15.56
CA GLY A 212 -5.58 19.90 14.54
C GLY A 212 -5.19 19.44 13.13
N TYR A 213 -4.05 18.76 12.95
CA TYR A 213 -3.65 18.19 11.65
C TYR A 213 -4.06 16.72 11.52
N ILE A 214 -4.61 16.35 10.38
CA ILE A 214 -4.96 14.95 10.10
C ILE A 214 -3.67 14.13 9.95
N CYS A 215 -3.57 13.08 10.78
CA CYS A 215 -2.46 12.14 10.77
C CYS A 215 -3.01 10.71 10.84
N GLN A 216 -2.62 9.86 9.88
CA GLN A 216 -3.10 8.49 9.80
C GLN A 216 -2.28 7.49 10.62
N GLY A 217 -1.34 7.96 11.44
CA GLY A 217 -0.44 7.08 12.19
C GLY A 217 -1.16 6.06 13.08
N SER A 218 -2.31 6.44 13.65
CA SER A 218 -3.10 5.57 14.54
C SER A 218 -3.81 4.42 13.83
N VAL A 219 -4.08 4.57 12.55
CA VAL A 219 -4.80 3.59 11.70
C VAL A 219 -3.89 2.88 10.70
N THR A 220 -2.61 3.20 10.69
CA THR A 220 -1.63 2.66 9.73
C THR A 220 -0.72 1.63 10.42
N LEU A 221 -0.47 0.50 9.73
CA LEU A 221 0.45 -0.54 10.20
C LEU A 221 1.87 0.01 10.46
N ASP A 222 2.46 -0.38 11.58
CA ASP A 222 3.86 -0.09 11.90
C ASP A 222 4.80 -0.97 11.06
N ARG A 223 5.13 -0.46 9.85
CA ARG A 223 6.02 -1.11 8.88
C ARG A 223 7.06 -0.14 8.31
N CYS A 224 7.34 0.95 9.03
CA CYS A 224 8.24 2.00 8.54
C CYS A 224 9.12 2.65 9.63
N LEU A 225 8.99 2.28 10.92
CA LEU A 225 9.68 2.92 12.05
C LEU A 225 9.32 4.40 12.24
N ALA A 226 8.13 4.82 11.78
CA ALA A 226 7.57 6.16 11.92
C ALA A 226 8.47 7.34 11.45
N PRO A 227 9.17 7.28 10.31
CA PRO A 227 10.07 8.36 9.90
C PRO A 227 9.32 9.68 9.68
N CYS A 228 8.16 9.66 9.01
CA CYS A 228 7.40 10.88 8.72
C CYS A 228 7.05 11.66 9.99
N PRO A 229 6.32 11.11 10.99
CA PRO A 229 6.00 11.87 12.16
C PRO A 229 7.21 12.27 13.01
N ASN A 230 8.27 11.47 13.01
CA ASN A 230 9.50 11.78 13.73
C ASN A 230 10.33 12.90 13.07
N HIS A 231 10.05 13.22 11.79
CA HIS A 231 10.68 14.31 11.04
C HIS A 231 9.70 15.44 10.69
N GLY A 232 8.63 15.60 11.45
CA GLY A 232 7.74 16.77 11.30
C GLY A 232 6.65 16.64 10.24
N VAL A 233 6.38 15.43 9.69
CA VAL A 233 5.37 15.21 8.65
C VAL A 233 4.26 14.26 9.14
N PRO A 234 2.98 14.63 9.07
CA PRO A 234 1.88 13.73 9.40
C PRO A 234 1.93 12.43 8.60
N CYS A 235 1.58 11.31 9.21
CA CYS A 235 1.53 10.03 8.53
C CYS A 235 0.42 10.02 7.46
N SER A 236 0.77 9.61 6.23
CA SER A 236 -0.15 9.52 5.08
C SER A 236 -0.80 8.14 4.90
N GLY A 237 -0.47 7.16 5.73
CA GLY A 237 -1.09 5.83 5.63
C GLY A 237 -0.41 4.84 4.68
N CYS A 238 0.80 5.11 4.22
CA CYS A 238 1.44 4.36 3.11
C CYS A 238 1.70 2.86 3.37
N ALA A 239 1.74 2.41 4.63
CA ALA A 239 1.85 0.99 4.96
C ALA A 239 0.48 0.27 5.02
N GLY A 240 -0.60 0.98 4.72
CA GLY A 240 -1.96 0.44 4.75
C GLY A 240 -2.56 0.36 6.15
N PRO A 241 -3.85 -0.01 6.24
CA PRO A 241 -4.61 0.04 7.48
C PRO A 241 -4.17 -1.04 8.48
N THR A 242 -4.34 -0.74 9.77
CA THR A 242 -4.13 -1.71 10.85
C THR A 242 -5.13 -2.85 10.78
N MET A 243 -4.77 -4.00 11.38
CA MET A 243 -5.68 -5.16 11.45
C MET A 243 -7.01 -4.82 12.13
N GLN A 244 -7.04 -3.93 13.09
CA GLN A 244 -8.29 -3.47 13.72
C GLN A 244 -9.24 -2.82 12.72
N VAL A 245 -8.71 -1.91 11.87
CA VAL A 245 -9.50 -1.26 10.82
C VAL A 245 -10.00 -2.26 9.79
N LEU A 246 -9.21 -3.30 9.49
CA LEU A 246 -9.57 -4.33 8.51
C LEU A 246 -10.59 -5.34 9.02
N THR A 247 -10.55 -5.68 10.30
CA THR A 247 -11.32 -6.82 10.85
C THR A 247 -12.54 -6.41 11.67
N GLU A 248 -12.57 -5.20 12.24
CA GLU A 248 -13.70 -4.73 13.05
C GLU A 248 -14.74 -4.02 12.18
N PRO A 249 -15.98 -4.53 12.07
CA PRO A 249 -16.99 -3.99 11.15
C PRO A 249 -17.40 -2.54 11.41
N THR A 250 -17.26 -2.08 12.66
CA THR A 250 -17.65 -0.72 13.07
C THR A 250 -16.51 0.30 12.97
N ARG A 251 -15.29 -0.15 12.71
CA ARG A 251 -14.11 0.71 12.63
C ARG A 251 -13.69 0.94 11.20
N ASP A 252 -13.44 2.19 10.88
CA ASP A 252 -12.78 2.59 9.65
C ASP A 252 -11.78 3.74 9.93
N ILE A 253 -11.03 4.11 8.89
CA ILE A 253 -10.02 5.17 8.99
C ILE A 253 -10.64 6.49 9.49
N ARG A 254 -11.85 6.86 9.01
CA ARG A 254 -12.53 8.11 9.38
C ARG A 254 -12.92 8.12 10.85
N THR A 255 -13.62 7.08 11.27
CA THR A 255 -14.14 6.99 12.63
C THR A 255 -13.03 6.95 13.67
N GLU A 256 -11.95 6.21 13.41
CA GLU A 256 -10.82 6.13 14.33
C GLU A 256 -10.06 7.44 14.46
N ILE A 257 -9.82 8.14 13.35
CA ILE A 257 -9.12 9.44 13.38
C ILE A 257 -10.03 10.50 14.04
N ALA A 258 -11.32 10.54 13.64
CA ALA A 258 -12.26 11.51 14.18
C ALA A 258 -12.47 11.34 15.69
N ASP A 259 -12.65 10.10 16.17
CA ASP A 259 -12.78 9.80 17.59
C ASP A 259 -11.52 10.23 18.37
N ARG A 260 -10.35 9.89 17.86
CA ARG A 260 -9.08 10.22 18.53
C ARG A 260 -8.82 11.71 18.57
N MET A 261 -8.99 12.42 17.44
CA MET A 261 -8.75 13.86 17.34
C MET A 261 -9.76 14.66 18.18
N SER A 262 -11.05 14.31 18.15
CA SER A 262 -12.08 15.00 18.94
C SER A 262 -11.89 14.86 20.47
N ARG A 263 -11.23 13.81 20.93
CA ARG A 263 -10.84 13.64 22.34
C ARG A 263 -9.63 14.49 22.74
N LEU A 264 -8.79 14.85 21.77
CA LEU A 264 -7.55 15.59 21.97
C LEU A 264 -7.69 17.09 21.76
N THR A 265 -8.74 17.53 21.07
CA THR A 265 -8.98 18.92 20.66
C THR A 265 -10.40 19.36 21.00
N GLN A 266 -10.74 20.59 20.70
CA GLN A 266 -12.12 21.11 20.75
C GLN A 266 -12.85 20.95 19.38
N ILE A 267 -12.23 20.32 18.40
CA ILE A 267 -12.84 20.11 17.07
C ILE A 267 -13.94 19.05 17.16
N PRO A 268 -15.17 19.33 16.70
CA PRO A 268 -16.26 18.38 16.76
C PRO A 268 -15.98 17.13 15.91
N TYR A 269 -16.38 15.96 16.43
CA TYR A 269 -16.22 14.66 15.75
C TYR A 269 -16.75 14.68 14.31
N ASP A 270 -17.97 15.20 14.10
CA ASP A 270 -18.61 15.21 12.76
C ASP A 270 -17.86 16.12 11.78
N THR A 271 -17.27 17.24 12.25
CA THR A 271 -16.46 18.12 11.41
C THR A 271 -15.23 17.37 10.88
N ILE A 272 -14.53 16.64 11.74
CA ILE A 272 -13.36 15.85 11.36
C ILE A 272 -13.75 14.73 10.39
N LYS A 273 -14.84 14.00 10.70
CA LYS A 273 -15.33 12.89 9.88
C LYS A 273 -15.73 13.34 8.49
N VAL A 274 -16.45 14.47 8.36
CA VAL A 274 -16.86 15.05 7.07
C VAL A 274 -15.65 15.48 6.25
N SER A 275 -14.66 16.12 6.88
CA SER A 275 -13.42 16.50 6.18
C SER A 275 -12.67 15.28 5.64
N LEU A 276 -12.53 14.22 6.45
CA LEU A 276 -11.92 12.95 5.99
C LEU A 276 -12.71 12.30 4.85
N GLU A 277 -14.02 12.38 4.86
CA GLU A 277 -14.89 11.85 3.80
C GLU A 277 -14.76 12.65 2.50
N ASN A 278 -14.75 13.97 2.58
CA ASN A 278 -14.57 14.86 1.44
C ASN A 278 -13.18 14.69 0.78
N SER A 279 -12.17 14.36 1.58
CA SER A 279 -10.80 14.12 1.13
C SER A 279 -10.46 12.62 1.02
N ALA A 280 -11.45 11.79 0.72
CA ALA A 280 -11.33 10.33 0.73
C ALA A 280 -10.22 9.79 -0.19
N LYS A 281 -10.01 10.39 -1.37
CA LYS A 281 -8.92 10.00 -2.29
C LYS A 281 -7.55 10.15 -1.65
N THR A 282 -7.37 11.12 -0.77
CA THR A 282 -6.12 11.33 -0.02
C THR A 282 -6.00 10.35 1.14
N HIS A 283 -7.03 10.25 1.97
CA HIS A 283 -6.97 9.49 3.21
C HIS A 283 -7.09 7.98 3.03
N TYR A 284 -7.69 7.53 1.94
CA TYR A 284 -7.79 6.11 1.59
C TYR A 284 -6.87 5.69 0.44
N ALA A 285 -6.02 6.60 -0.03
CA ALA A 285 -5.18 6.40 -1.23
C ALA A 285 -4.48 5.03 -1.29
N TYR A 286 -4.01 4.55 -0.15
CA TYR A 286 -3.24 3.30 -0.08
C TYR A 286 -4.08 2.03 0.15
N ALA A 287 -5.38 2.16 0.37
CA ALA A 287 -6.22 1.03 0.78
C ALA A 287 -7.59 1.00 0.08
N MET A 288 -7.83 1.89 -0.87
CA MET A 288 -9.14 2.06 -1.51
C MET A 288 -9.62 0.80 -2.23
N ALA A 289 -8.71 0.00 -2.77
CA ALA A 289 -9.04 -1.21 -3.52
C ALA A 289 -9.26 -2.46 -2.65
N THR A 290 -8.97 -2.42 -1.35
CA THR A 290 -9.14 -3.60 -0.52
C THR A 290 -10.60 -3.84 -0.13
N ARG A 291 -11.09 -5.06 -0.29
CA ARG A 291 -12.46 -5.46 0.10
C ARG A 291 -12.64 -5.60 1.61
N MET A 292 -11.56 -5.77 2.36
CA MET A 292 -11.59 -5.99 3.80
C MET A 292 -11.93 -4.74 4.60
N ILE A 293 -11.87 -3.54 4.00
CA ILE A 293 -12.29 -2.29 4.66
C ILE A 293 -13.79 -2.14 4.53
N GLY A 294 -14.53 -2.49 5.60
CA GLY A 294 -15.99 -2.55 5.59
C GLY A 294 -16.68 -1.24 5.22
N ASN A 295 -16.32 -0.13 5.82
CA ASN A 295 -16.94 1.19 5.60
C ASN A 295 -15.99 2.13 4.87
N LYS A 296 -15.66 1.82 3.63
CA LYS A 296 -14.89 2.71 2.75
C LYS A 296 -15.62 4.04 2.56
N PRO A 297 -14.94 5.08 2.07
CA PRO A 297 -15.55 6.34 1.71
C PRO A 297 -16.61 6.09 0.64
N THR A 298 -17.80 5.97 1.14
CA THR A 298 -18.82 5.17 0.46
C THR A 298 -19.46 5.89 -0.71
N PHE A 299 -19.44 7.21 -0.74
CA PHE A 299 -20.11 7.92 -1.83
C PHE A 299 -19.41 7.71 -3.19
N LEU A 300 -18.09 7.75 -3.25
CA LEU A 300 -17.32 7.51 -4.48
C LEU A 300 -17.42 6.06 -4.93
N ILE A 301 -17.24 5.13 -3.98
CA ILE A 301 -17.24 3.70 -4.29
C ILE A 301 -18.65 3.21 -4.57
N ARG A 302 -19.69 3.66 -3.83
CA ARG A 302 -21.08 3.31 -4.10
C ARG A 302 -21.56 3.83 -5.45
N LYS A 303 -21.23 5.09 -5.79
CA LYS A 303 -21.53 5.64 -7.10
C LYS A 303 -20.92 4.78 -8.20
N TRP A 304 -19.64 4.45 -8.06
CA TRP A 304 -18.92 3.63 -9.02
C TRP A 304 -19.48 2.20 -9.14
N MET A 305 -19.87 1.57 -8.01
CA MET A 305 -20.49 0.24 -8.03
C MET A 305 -21.87 0.25 -8.69
N ALA A 306 -22.65 1.30 -8.50
CA ALA A 306 -23.97 1.47 -9.14
C ALA A 306 -23.87 1.74 -10.65
N GLU A 307 -22.79 2.37 -11.11
CA GLU A 307 -22.54 2.65 -12.54
C GLU A 307 -21.91 1.46 -13.27
N GLY A 308 -21.50 0.42 -12.55
CA GLY A 308 -20.80 -0.76 -13.08
C GLY A 308 -21.67 -2.02 -13.22
N GLU A 309 -22.95 -1.93 -12.88
CA GLU A 309 -24.00 -2.90 -13.19
C GLU A 309 -24.74 -2.49 -14.48
#